data_591ccfa76af664b3ed1330ab6bb2ba99
#
_entry.id   591ccfa76af664b3ed1330ab6bb2ba99
#
_cell.length_a   1.000
_cell.length_b   1.000
_cell.length_c   1.000
_cell.angle_alpha   90.00
_cell.angle_beta   90.00
_cell.angle_gamma   90.00
#
_symmetry.space_group_name_H-M   'P 1'
#
loop_
_entity.id
_entity.type
_entity.pdbx_description
1 polymer ?
#
loop_
_entity_poly.entity_id
_entity_poly.type
_entity_poly.pdbx_seq_one_letter_code
_entity_poly.pdbx_strand_id
1 'polypeptide(L)'
;TWAYKFAVLEVSVKLGRHGRIQPGHFPAVFGPDGDLPLDADEVRRRFAETAADIRGRTGDERDPEQVAEGYLRVAVENIANAIKQISVRKGRDVTEYALTTFGGAGGQHACAVADALGIRTVLVPPMAGVLSALGIGLADTTVLREQSVEARLEPAATGRLTGLADALEAAARRELSDEGVPDARIRVSRRVRLRYDGTDTPLQVDLAATDAMVTAFEAAHLRTYSFLMDRPLVAEAVSVEAVGLTERPGLPDLAAGAAAGSASGAGAGTRTATTVRMYTRGAWREVPLHRRELLRPGDTFGGPAIVAEADATTVVDDGWRARVTPYGHLLLERDRARPRATGVGTAADPVMLEVFNNLFMSVAEQMGARLEATAQSVNIRERLDFSCALFDPGGDLIANAPHIPVHLGSMGASVKEVIRRRGGGMRPGDVYAINDPYHGGTHLPDITVVTPVFDDAGGEILFFVASRGHHAEIGGLTPGSMPAGSRSVHEEGVLFDCRLLADRDGLREQETRRLLTEGPYPSRDPATNLADLRAQIAANAKGVE
;
A
#
# COMPACT_ATOMS: atom_id res chain seq x y z
N THR A 1 -14.19 15.14 0.01
CA THR A 1 -13.55 13.83 -0.31
C THR A 1 -14.39 12.99 -1.28
N TRP A 2 -15.70 12.91 -1.13
CA TRP A 2 -16.60 12.23 -2.08
C TRP A 2 -16.72 12.99 -3.41
N ALA A 3 -16.80 14.31 -3.38
CA ALA A 3 -16.83 15.15 -4.58
C ALA A 3 -15.54 15.03 -5.41
N TYR A 4 -14.38 14.89 -4.76
CA TYR A 4 -13.10 14.68 -5.45
C TYR A 4 -13.02 13.29 -6.11
N LYS A 5 -13.49 12.24 -5.43
CA LYS A 5 -13.58 10.88 -6.02
C LYS A 5 -14.56 10.83 -7.18
N PHE A 6 -15.69 11.51 -7.09
CA PHE A 6 -16.67 11.61 -8.18
C PHE A 6 -16.13 12.44 -9.35
N ALA A 7 -15.45 13.56 -9.08
CA ALA A 7 -14.84 14.39 -10.12
C ALA A 7 -13.72 13.66 -10.86
N VAL A 8 -12.86 12.90 -10.16
CA VAL A 8 -11.82 12.06 -10.79
C VAL A 8 -12.45 10.90 -11.56
N LEU A 9 -13.50 10.27 -11.05
CA LEU A 9 -14.24 9.22 -11.77
C LEU A 9 -15.00 9.79 -12.96
N GLU A 10 -15.64 10.95 -12.81
CA GLU A 10 -16.38 11.64 -13.87
C GLU A 10 -15.44 12.21 -14.94
N VAL A 11 -14.29 12.74 -14.53
CA VAL A 11 -13.20 13.13 -15.43
C VAL A 11 -12.57 11.89 -16.07
N SER A 12 -12.40 10.79 -15.36
CA SER A 12 -11.93 9.52 -15.95
C SER A 12 -12.95 8.88 -16.88
N VAL A 13 -14.24 8.99 -16.60
CA VAL A 13 -15.32 8.42 -17.45
C VAL A 13 -15.72 9.37 -18.58
N LYS A 14 -15.77 10.69 -18.35
CA LYS A 14 -16.14 11.69 -19.38
C LYS A 14 -14.95 12.25 -20.16
N LEU A 15 -13.76 12.33 -19.56
CA LEU A 15 -12.53 12.81 -20.20
C LEU A 15 -11.51 11.71 -20.37
N GLY A 16 -11.67 10.72 -19.60
CA GLY A 16 -10.58 9.93 -19.27
C GLY A 16 -10.25 8.89 -20.24
N ARG A 17 -10.09 8.14 -20.42
CA ARG A 17 -9.55 7.09 -21.29
C ARG A 17 -8.57 7.65 -22.34
N HIS A 18 -8.06 8.90 -22.15
CA HIS A 18 -7.64 9.73 -23.29
C HIS A 18 -6.23 10.25 -23.32
N GLY A 19 -5.45 10.10 -22.30
CA GLY A 19 -4.02 10.42 -22.42
C GLY A 19 -3.31 9.51 -23.44
N ARG A 20 -3.86 8.34 -23.71
CA ARG A 20 -3.22 7.34 -24.58
C ARG A 20 -4.09 6.83 -25.70
N ILE A 21 -5.40 6.71 -25.51
CA ILE A 21 -6.34 6.11 -26.46
C ILE A 21 -7.39 7.12 -26.85
N GLN A 22 -7.52 7.34 -28.14
CA GLN A 22 -8.57 8.19 -28.69
C GLN A 22 -9.95 7.55 -28.48
N PRO A 23 -11.02 8.35 -28.22
CA PRO A 23 -12.36 7.84 -28.07
C PRO A 23 -12.83 6.96 -29.23
N GLY A 24 -12.42 7.29 -30.45
CA GLY A 24 -12.77 6.53 -31.65
C GLY A 24 -12.20 5.11 -31.74
N HIS A 25 -11.34 4.70 -30.81
CA HIS A 25 -10.82 3.32 -30.74
C HIS A 25 -11.64 2.42 -29.80
N PHE A 26 -12.62 2.99 -29.12
CA PHE A 26 -13.55 2.23 -28.29
C PHE A 26 -14.74 1.76 -29.12
N PRO A 27 -15.30 0.57 -28.82
CA PRO A 27 -16.53 0.15 -29.43
C PRO A 27 -17.66 1.13 -29.07
N ALA A 28 -18.60 1.32 -30.00
CA ALA A 28 -19.83 2.03 -29.73
C ALA A 28 -20.73 1.15 -28.85
N VAL A 29 -20.80 1.48 -27.56
CA VAL A 29 -21.53 0.67 -26.54
C VAL A 29 -22.39 1.54 -25.63
N PHE A 30 -22.52 2.82 -25.95
CA PHE A 30 -23.29 3.78 -25.15
C PHE A 30 -24.65 4.06 -25.79
N GLY A 31 -25.52 4.72 -25.00
CA GLY A 31 -26.88 5.01 -25.42
C GLY A 31 -27.87 3.88 -25.16
N PRO A 32 -29.19 4.14 -25.36
CA PRO A 32 -30.23 3.17 -25.09
C PRO A 32 -30.10 1.89 -25.91
N ASP A 33 -29.60 2.00 -27.13
CA ASP A 33 -29.46 0.90 -28.07
C ASP A 33 -28.05 0.29 -28.10
N GLY A 34 -27.12 0.82 -27.26
CA GLY A 34 -25.72 0.35 -27.14
C GLY A 34 -24.88 0.58 -28.39
N ASP A 35 -25.22 1.55 -29.23
CA ASP A 35 -24.60 1.83 -30.52
C ASP A 35 -23.92 3.22 -30.61
N LEU A 36 -23.99 4.03 -29.57
CA LEU A 36 -23.41 5.36 -29.57
C LEU A 36 -21.90 5.32 -29.26
N PRO A 37 -21.06 5.99 -30.07
CA PRO A 37 -19.65 6.17 -29.78
C PRO A 37 -19.42 7.18 -28.66
N LEU A 38 -18.21 7.21 -28.09
CA LEU A 38 -17.75 8.32 -27.23
C LEU A 38 -17.60 9.60 -28.06
N ASP A 39 -18.05 10.72 -27.51
CA ASP A 39 -17.93 12.03 -28.15
C ASP A 39 -16.48 12.55 -28.06
N ALA A 40 -15.74 12.40 -29.16
CA ALA A 40 -14.35 12.81 -29.26
C ALA A 40 -14.17 14.35 -29.28
N ASP A 41 -15.15 15.07 -29.80
CA ASP A 41 -15.06 16.54 -29.92
C ASP A 41 -15.35 17.20 -28.57
N GLU A 42 -16.29 16.69 -27.81
CA GLU A 42 -16.53 17.12 -26.42
C GLU A 42 -15.29 16.88 -25.55
N VAL A 43 -14.62 15.73 -25.70
CA VAL A 43 -13.38 15.44 -24.98
C VAL A 43 -12.29 16.49 -25.29
N ARG A 44 -12.04 16.75 -26.57
CA ARG A 44 -11.05 17.77 -26.98
C ARG A 44 -11.40 19.14 -26.45
N ARG A 45 -12.66 19.53 -26.53
CA ARG A 45 -13.14 20.82 -26.04
C ARG A 45 -12.86 20.97 -24.54
N ARG A 46 -13.18 19.98 -23.73
CA ARG A 46 -12.94 20.01 -22.26
C ARG A 46 -11.48 20.10 -21.90
N PHE A 47 -10.62 19.34 -22.57
CA PHE A 47 -9.17 19.43 -22.31
C PHE A 47 -8.60 20.76 -22.79
N ALA A 48 -9.08 21.33 -23.88
CA ALA A 48 -8.68 22.66 -24.33
C ALA A 48 -9.10 23.76 -23.33
N GLU A 49 -10.31 23.69 -22.77
CA GLU A 49 -10.78 24.59 -21.71
C GLU A 49 -9.90 24.47 -20.46
N THR A 50 -9.56 23.23 -20.04
CA THR A 50 -8.68 23.02 -18.89
C THR A 50 -7.28 23.57 -19.13
N ALA A 51 -6.71 23.36 -20.31
CA ALA A 51 -5.40 23.91 -20.69
C ALA A 51 -5.41 25.44 -20.67
N ALA A 52 -6.50 26.08 -21.16
CA ALA A 52 -6.68 27.53 -21.12
C ALA A 52 -6.79 28.07 -19.68
N ASP A 53 -7.52 27.37 -18.80
CA ASP A 53 -7.63 27.75 -17.38
C ASP A 53 -6.28 27.64 -16.66
N ILE A 54 -5.52 26.57 -16.90
CA ILE A 54 -4.14 26.42 -16.38
C ILE A 54 -3.28 27.60 -16.83
N ARG A 55 -3.26 27.91 -18.11
CA ARG A 55 -2.49 29.05 -18.63
C ARG A 55 -2.93 30.37 -17.99
N GLY A 56 -4.22 30.60 -17.83
CA GLY A 56 -4.75 31.81 -17.23
C GLY A 56 -4.36 31.99 -15.76
N ARG A 57 -4.22 30.91 -15.00
CA ARG A 57 -3.89 30.94 -13.57
C ARG A 57 -2.40 30.88 -13.28
N THR A 58 -1.64 30.15 -14.08
CA THR A 58 -0.23 29.84 -13.76
C THR A 58 0.77 30.41 -14.78
N GLY A 59 0.30 30.81 -15.96
CA GLY A 59 1.16 31.18 -17.10
C GLY A 59 1.81 29.98 -17.81
N ASP A 60 1.54 28.75 -17.38
CA ASP A 60 2.09 27.52 -17.96
C ASP A 60 1.31 27.15 -19.24
N GLU A 61 2.01 27.09 -20.36
CA GLU A 61 1.43 26.73 -21.66
C GLU A 61 1.54 25.22 -21.88
N ARG A 62 0.37 24.54 -21.89
CA ARG A 62 0.26 23.11 -22.16
C ARG A 62 -0.76 22.82 -23.24
N ASP A 63 -0.44 21.84 -24.08
CA ASP A 63 -1.40 21.27 -24.99
C ASP A 63 -2.44 20.43 -24.23
N PRO A 64 -3.67 20.29 -24.77
CA PRO A 64 -4.70 19.42 -24.19
C PRO A 64 -4.21 18.00 -23.92
N GLU A 65 -3.38 17.45 -24.80
CA GLU A 65 -2.78 16.12 -24.67
C GLU A 65 -1.79 16.03 -23.50
N GLN A 66 -0.99 17.05 -23.26
CA GLN A 66 -0.08 17.12 -22.12
C GLN A 66 -0.86 17.21 -20.80
N VAL A 67 -1.97 17.93 -20.76
CA VAL A 67 -2.87 17.97 -19.61
C VAL A 67 -3.45 16.59 -19.34
N ALA A 68 -3.93 15.89 -20.38
CA ALA A 68 -4.47 14.53 -20.26
C ALA A 68 -3.42 13.52 -19.76
N GLU A 69 -2.19 13.61 -20.27
CA GLU A 69 -1.07 12.77 -19.80
C GLU A 69 -0.70 13.07 -18.35
N GLY A 70 -0.80 14.33 -17.91
CA GLY A 70 -0.64 14.74 -16.52
C GLY A 70 -1.67 14.06 -15.59
N TYR A 71 -2.95 14.11 -15.92
CA TYR A 71 -4.00 13.41 -15.17
C TYR A 71 -3.78 11.91 -15.11
N LEU A 72 -3.35 11.31 -16.24
CA LEU A 72 -3.04 9.89 -16.27
C LEU A 72 -1.90 9.53 -15.33
N ARG A 73 -0.85 10.35 -15.26
CA ARG A 73 0.28 10.17 -14.34
C ARG A 73 -0.16 10.20 -12.88
N VAL A 74 -0.95 11.21 -12.49
CA VAL A 74 -1.52 11.31 -11.14
C VAL A 74 -2.40 10.08 -10.81
N ALA A 75 -3.24 9.64 -11.75
CA ALA A 75 -4.07 8.46 -11.55
C ALA A 75 -3.26 7.17 -11.35
N VAL A 76 -2.19 6.99 -12.12
CA VAL A 76 -1.28 5.83 -12.00
C VAL A 76 -0.61 5.82 -10.63
N GLU A 77 -0.09 6.96 -10.16
CA GLU A 77 0.53 7.06 -8.84
C GLU A 77 -0.46 6.78 -7.70
N ASN A 78 -1.69 7.31 -7.80
CA ASN A 78 -2.73 7.03 -6.81
C ASN A 78 -3.10 5.54 -6.74
N ILE A 79 -3.18 4.85 -7.89
CA ILE A 79 -3.42 3.41 -7.95
C ILE A 79 -2.23 2.65 -7.32
N ALA A 80 -1.02 3.01 -7.70
CA ALA A 80 0.19 2.39 -7.17
C ALA A 80 0.31 2.56 -5.65
N ASN A 81 0.03 3.77 -5.14
CA ASN A 81 0.03 4.04 -3.71
C ASN A 81 -1.04 3.23 -2.95
N ALA A 82 -2.25 3.09 -3.50
CA ALA A 82 -3.28 2.25 -2.89
C ALA A 82 -2.85 0.77 -2.79
N ILE A 83 -2.17 0.24 -3.82
CA ILE A 83 -1.63 -1.13 -3.81
C ILE A 83 -0.51 -1.27 -2.79
N LYS A 84 0.43 -0.31 -2.74
CA LYS A 84 1.51 -0.28 -1.74
C LYS A 84 0.95 -0.29 -0.32
N GLN A 85 -0.03 0.56 -0.03
CA GLN A 85 -0.64 0.68 1.30
C GLN A 85 -1.21 -0.65 1.81
N ILE A 86 -1.96 -1.37 0.96
CA ILE A 86 -2.51 -2.68 1.31
C ILE A 86 -1.40 -3.73 1.50
N SER A 87 -0.39 -3.72 0.62
CA SER A 87 0.70 -4.70 0.63
C SER A 87 1.62 -4.50 1.83
N VAL A 88 1.94 -3.26 2.17
CA VAL A 88 2.74 -2.91 3.35
C VAL A 88 2.04 -3.34 4.64
N ARG A 89 0.72 -3.09 4.78
CA ARG A 89 -0.05 -3.56 5.94
C ARG A 89 0.01 -5.09 6.11
N LYS A 90 0.20 -5.82 5.01
CA LYS A 90 0.33 -7.29 5.02
C LYS A 90 1.79 -7.77 5.06
N GLY A 91 2.77 -6.88 5.16
CA GLY A 91 4.21 -7.22 5.13
C GLY A 91 4.64 -7.92 3.84
N ARG A 92 4.10 -7.50 2.67
CA ARG A 92 4.40 -8.11 1.37
C ARG A 92 5.19 -7.16 0.47
N ASP A 93 6.28 -7.66 -0.12
CA ASP A 93 7.00 -6.95 -1.18
C ASP A 93 6.26 -7.12 -2.51
N VAL A 94 5.72 -6.03 -3.04
CA VAL A 94 4.94 -6.05 -4.29
C VAL A 94 5.78 -6.40 -5.51
N THR A 95 7.10 -6.19 -5.48
CA THR A 95 8.01 -6.43 -6.61
C THR A 95 8.15 -7.92 -6.94
N GLU A 96 7.84 -8.80 -5.99
CA GLU A 96 7.87 -10.26 -6.14
C GLU A 96 6.59 -10.83 -6.78
N TYR A 97 5.58 -9.98 -7.05
CA TYR A 97 4.27 -10.40 -7.54
C TYR A 97 4.06 -10.04 -9.01
N ALA A 98 3.12 -10.72 -9.64
CA ALA A 98 2.54 -10.30 -10.91
C ALA A 98 1.30 -9.44 -10.64
N LEU A 99 1.14 -8.34 -11.40
CA LEU A 99 -0.05 -7.51 -11.36
C LEU A 99 -1.14 -8.14 -12.23
N THR A 100 -2.22 -8.61 -11.64
CA THR A 100 -3.40 -9.02 -12.39
C THR A 100 -4.33 -7.83 -12.55
N THR A 101 -4.71 -7.52 -13.79
CA THR A 101 -5.60 -6.40 -14.09
C THR A 101 -6.91 -6.89 -14.69
N PHE A 102 -8.01 -6.26 -14.30
CA PHE A 102 -9.35 -6.52 -14.81
C PHE A 102 -10.22 -5.27 -14.79
N GLY A 103 -11.43 -5.38 -15.37
CA GLY A 103 -12.32 -4.24 -15.65
C GLY A 103 -11.99 -3.57 -16.99
N GLY A 104 -12.96 -2.93 -17.60
CA GLY A 104 -12.87 -2.41 -18.97
C GLY A 104 -11.73 -1.41 -19.21
N ALA A 105 -11.29 -0.68 -18.18
CA ALA A 105 -10.21 0.30 -18.26
C ALA A 105 -8.91 -0.13 -17.55
N GLY A 106 -8.93 -1.21 -16.76
CA GLY A 106 -7.77 -1.64 -15.97
C GLY A 106 -6.53 -1.89 -16.82
N GLY A 107 -6.67 -2.54 -17.95
CA GLY A 107 -5.59 -2.83 -18.88
C GLY A 107 -4.91 -1.60 -19.49
N GLN A 108 -5.57 -0.43 -19.49
CA GLN A 108 -5.00 0.80 -20.03
C GLN A 108 -3.88 1.38 -19.16
N HIS A 109 -3.91 1.11 -17.86
CA HIS A 109 -2.98 1.65 -16.87
C HIS A 109 -1.99 0.61 -16.35
N ALA A 110 -2.21 -0.67 -16.67
CA ALA A 110 -1.53 -1.79 -16.03
C ALA A 110 -0.01 -1.75 -16.15
N CYS A 111 0.54 -1.47 -17.34
CA CYS A 111 1.99 -1.36 -17.53
C CYS A 111 2.59 -0.18 -16.74
N ALA A 112 1.92 0.98 -16.75
CA ALA A 112 2.38 2.16 -16.03
C ALA A 112 2.32 1.97 -14.49
N VAL A 113 1.25 1.35 -13.98
CA VAL A 113 1.13 0.99 -12.56
C VAL A 113 2.18 -0.03 -12.15
N ALA A 114 2.42 -1.06 -12.98
CA ALA A 114 3.48 -2.04 -12.73
C ALA A 114 4.87 -1.38 -12.72
N ASP A 115 5.11 -0.43 -13.63
CA ASP A 115 6.34 0.37 -13.63
C ASP A 115 6.49 1.20 -12.34
N ALA A 116 5.44 1.84 -11.85
CA ALA A 116 5.46 2.61 -10.59
C ALA A 116 5.70 1.72 -9.35
N LEU A 117 5.23 0.47 -9.38
CA LEU A 117 5.37 -0.51 -8.31
C LEU A 117 6.66 -1.34 -8.35
N GLY A 118 7.41 -1.32 -9.43
CA GLY A 118 8.56 -2.21 -9.59
C GLY A 118 8.22 -3.61 -10.11
N ILE A 119 6.97 -3.88 -10.43
CA ILE A 119 6.48 -5.16 -10.93
C ILE A 119 6.92 -5.35 -12.39
N ARG A 120 7.34 -6.56 -12.74
CA ARG A 120 7.87 -6.88 -14.08
C ARG A 120 6.88 -7.65 -14.96
N THR A 121 5.80 -8.13 -14.37
CA THR A 121 4.84 -9.03 -15.04
C THR A 121 3.42 -8.54 -14.77
N VAL A 122 2.64 -8.40 -15.86
CA VAL A 122 1.21 -8.09 -15.80
C VAL A 122 0.43 -9.21 -16.48
N LEU A 123 -0.61 -9.69 -15.81
CA LEU A 123 -1.55 -10.68 -16.34
C LEU A 123 -2.89 -10.01 -16.66
N VAL A 124 -3.32 -10.09 -17.92
CA VAL A 124 -4.66 -9.68 -18.34
C VAL A 124 -5.43 -10.94 -18.73
N PRO A 125 -6.37 -11.41 -17.91
CA PRO A 125 -7.15 -12.62 -18.21
C PRO A 125 -8.11 -12.40 -19.39
N PRO A 126 -8.53 -13.47 -20.07
CA PRO A 126 -9.66 -13.38 -20.97
C PRO A 126 -10.88 -12.91 -20.18
N MET A 127 -11.79 -12.18 -20.86
CA MET A 127 -12.98 -11.59 -20.23
C MET A 127 -12.65 -10.60 -19.10
N ALA A 128 -11.48 -9.93 -19.17
CA ALA A 128 -11.06 -8.97 -18.16
C ALA A 128 -12.13 -7.91 -17.84
N GLY A 129 -12.89 -7.46 -18.85
CA GLY A 129 -13.96 -6.47 -18.68
C GLY A 129 -15.11 -6.94 -17.78
N VAL A 130 -15.36 -8.25 -17.70
CA VAL A 130 -16.45 -8.88 -16.93
C VAL A 130 -15.95 -9.94 -15.95
N LEU A 131 -14.67 -9.90 -15.56
CA LEU A 131 -14.03 -10.91 -14.73
C LEU A 131 -14.72 -11.10 -13.38
N SER A 132 -15.27 -10.05 -12.79
CA SER A 132 -16.01 -10.14 -11.52
C SER A 132 -17.28 -10.98 -11.67
N ALA A 133 -18.03 -10.81 -12.77
CA ALA A 133 -19.23 -11.62 -13.02
C ALA A 133 -18.85 -13.09 -13.28
N LEU A 134 -17.77 -13.33 -14.03
CA LEU A 134 -17.24 -14.68 -14.20
C LEU A 134 -16.82 -15.29 -12.86
N GLY A 135 -16.14 -14.52 -12.01
CA GLY A 135 -15.72 -14.96 -10.67
C GLY A 135 -16.91 -15.33 -9.79
N ILE A 136 -17.99 -14.57 -9.81
CA ILE A 136 -19.22 -14.89 -9.07
C ILE A 136 -19.81 -16.21 -9.58
N GLY A 137 -19.85 -16.43 -10.90
CA GLY A 137 -20.36 -17.67 -11.48
C GLY A 137 -19.51 -18.92 -11.19
N LEU A 138 -18.22 -18.72 -10.86
CA LEU A 138 -17.26 -19.79 -10.55
C LEU A 138 -16.95 -19.89 -9.05
N ALA A 139 -17.55 -19.03 -8.22
CA ALA A 139 -17.28 -18.99 -6.79
C ALA A 139 -17.72 -20.30 -6.11
N ASP A 140 -16.87 -20.76 -5.22
CA ASP A 140 -17.22 -21.84 -4.32
C ASP A 140 -18.16 -21.32 -3.21
N THR A 141 -19.05 -22.14 -2.71
CA THR A 141 -19.86 -21.80 -1.54
C THR A 141 -18.99 -21.85 -0.29
N THR A 142 -18.93 -20.78 0.48
CA THR A 142 -18.07 -20.72 1.65
C THR A 142 -18.86 -20.39 2.90
N VAL A 143 -18.67 -21.19 3.94
CA VAL A 143 -19.22 -20.97 5.29
C VAL A 143 -18.08 -20.68 6.24
N LEU A 144 -18.07 -19.46 6.80
CA LEU A 144 -17.12 -19.05 7.84
C LEU A 144 -17.82 -19.11 9.21
N ARG A 145 -17.19 -19.76 10.17
CA ARG A 145 -17.59 -19.79 11.58
C ARG A 145 -16.44 -19.32 12.45
N GLU A 146 -16.73 -18.42 13.36
CA GLU A 146 -15.73 -17.88 14.27
C GLU A 146 -16.29 -17.85 15.69
N GLN A 147 -15.42 -18.12 16.68
CA GLN A 147 -15.73 -18.01 18.09
C GLN A 147 -14.60 -17.34 18.84
N SER A 148 -14.92 -16.32 19.62
CA SER A 148 -13.98 -15.66 20.53
C SER A 148 -13.57 -16.59 21.67
N VAL A 149 -12.31 -16.54 22.07
CA VAL A 149 -11.71 -17.41 23.09
C VAL A 149 -11.09 -16.61 24.22
N GLU A 150 -10.33 -15.55 23.90
CA GLU A 150 -9.63 -14.66 24.84
C GLU A 150 -8.88 -15.43 25.94
N ALA A 151 -7.98 -16.33 25.56
CA ALA A 151 -7.21 -17.15 26.46
C ALA A 151 -5.72 -17.11 26.14
N ARG A 152 -4.85 -17.17 27.16
CA ARG A 152 -3.40 -17.32 26.96
C ARG A 152 -3.11 -18.60 26.18
N LEU A 153 -2.17 -18.48 25.23
CA LEU A 153 -1.71 -19.61 24.43
C LEU A 153 -0.71 -20.44 25.25
N GLU A 154 -1.23 -21.49 25.91
CA GLU A 154 -0.47 -22.46 26.68
C GLU A 154 -0.67 -23.84 26.09
N PRO A 155 0.22 -24.82 26.34
CA PRO A 155 0.03 -26.19 25.84
C PRO A 155 -1.35 -26.81 26.20
N ALA A 156 -1.87 -26.49 27.40
CA ALA A 156 -3.20 -26.94 27.84
C ALA A 156 -4.36 -26.31 27.03
N ALA A 157 -4.15 -25.13 26.43
CA ALA A 157 -5.18 -24.45 25.64
C ALA A 157 -5.42 -25.12 24.27
N THR A 158 -4.42 -25.80 23.71
CA THR A 158 -4.51 -26.43 22.37
C THR A 158 -5.69 -27.39 22.27
N GLY A 159 -5.91 -28.25 23.28
CA GLY A 159 -7.04 -29.19 23.31
C GLY A 159 -8.41 -28.46 23.27
N ARG A 160 -8.54 -27.35 24.00
CA ARG A 160 -9.73 -26.50 23.98
C ARG A 160 -9.95 -25.84 22.63
N LEU A 161 -8.89 -25.29 22.04
CA LEU A 161 -8.95 -24.65 20.70
C LEU A 161 -9.35 -25.67 19.63
N THR A 162 -8.79 -26.88 19.67
CA THR A 162 -9.15 -27.98 18.77
C THR A 162 -10.60 -28.40 18.94
N GLY A 163 -11.09 -28.60 20.19
CA GLY A 163 -12.48 -28.95 20.43
C GLY A 163 -13.48 -27.89 19.95
N LEU A 164 -13.13 -26.59 20.09
CA LEU A 164 -13.94 -25.50 19.51
C LEU A 164 -13.92 -25.55 17.97
N ALA A 165 -12.76 -25.75 17.36
CA ALA A 165 -12.65 -25.89 15.91
C ALA A 165 -13.47 -27.08 15.40
N ASP A 166 -13.46 -28.23 16.07
CA ASP A 166 -14.26 -29.41 15.72
C ASP A 166 -15.77 -29.10 15.74
N ALA A 167 -16.24 -28.38 16.76
CA ALA A 167 -17.63 -27.96 16.84
C ALA A 167 -18.04 -26.98 15.71
N LEU A 168 -17.17 -26.00 15.43
CA LEU A 168 -17.38 -25.03 14.36
C LEU A 168 -17.35 -25.69 12.98
N GLU A 169 -16.41 -26.64 12.76
CA GLU A 169 -16.35 -27.42 11.52
C GLU A 169 -17.61 -28.26 11.32
N ALA A 170 -18.05 -28.98 12.35
CA ALA A 170 -19.25 -29.77 12.25
C ALA A 170 -20.50 -28.94 11.92
N ALA A 171 -20.58 -27.70 12.44
CA ALA A 171 -21.65 -26.77 12.08
C ALA A 171 -21.54 -26.27 10.63
N ALA A 172 -20.36 -25.87 10.19
CA ALA A 172 -20.14 -25.41 8.83
C ALA A 172 -20.36 -26.50 7.78
N ARG A 173 -19.93 -27.74 8.06
CA ARG A 173 -20.18 -28.88 7.16
C ARG A 173 -21.67 -29.20 7.04
N ARG A 174 -22.44 -29.16 8.16
CA ARG A 174 -23.89 -29.35 8.08
C ARG A 174 -24.56 -28.35 7.18
N GLU A 175 -24.22 -27.06 7.34
CA GLU A 175 -24.78 -25.99 6.50
C GLU A 175 -24.51 -26.19 5.00
N LEU A 176 -23.26 -26.51 4.63
CA LEU A 176 -22.94 -26.82 3.23
C LEU A 176 -23.65 -28.09 2.73
N SER A 177 -23.82 -29.09 3.57
CA SER A 177 -24.55 -30.30 3.21
C SER A 177 -26.04 -30.05 3.00
N ASP A 178 -26.64 -29.19 3.84
CA ASP A 178 -28.04 -28.75 3.70
C ASP A 178 -28.27 -27.96 2.42
N GLU A 179 -27.25 -27.25 1.93
CA GLU A 179 -27.21 -26.57 0.61
C GLU A 179 -26.92 -27.55 -0.55
N GLY A 180 -26.77 -28.83 -0.29
CA GLY A 180 -26.57 -29.87 -1.29
C GLY A 180 -25.11 -30.11 -1.72
N VAL A 181 -24.12 -29.57 -1.00
CA VAL A 181 -22.70 -29.82 -1.28
C VAL A 181 -22.30 -31.21 -0.73
N PRO A 182 -21.81 -32.14 -1.57
CA PRO A 182 -21.35 -33.46 -1.09
C PRO A 182 -20.12 -33.29 -0.17
N ASP A 183 -20.06 -34.06 0.92
CA ASP A 183 -18.98 -33.96 1.92
C ASP A 183 -17.58 -34.17 1.32
N ALA A 184 -17.46 -35.00 0.28
CA ALA A 184 -16.20 -35.20 -0.45
C ALA A 184 -15.68 -33.94 -1.15
N ARG A 185 -16.53 -32.95 -1.37
CA ARG A 185 -16.20 -31.66 -1.99
C ARG A 185 -15.99 -30.56 -0.98
N ILE A 186 -16.12 -30.81 0.32
CA ILE A 186 -15.90 -29.81 1.37
C ILE A 186 -14.43 -29.81 1.77
N ARG A 187 -13.78 -28.67 1.61
CA ARG A 187 -12.45 -28.38 2.14
C ARG A 187 -12.57 -27.51 3.36
N VAL A 188 -11.82 -27.81 4.40
CA VAL A 188 -11.86 -27.06 5.65
C VAL A 188 -10.48 -26.53 5.99
N SER A 189 -10.42 -25.27 6.38
CA SER A 189 -9.27 -24.65 7.01
C SER A 189 -9.63 -24.19 8.42
N ARG A 190 -8.71 -24.43 9.37
CA ARG A 190 -8.86 -24.09 10.79
C ARG A 190 -7.77 -23.11 11.15
N ARG A 191 -8.13 -21.96 11.68
CA ARG A 191 -7.19 -20.89 12.01
C ARG A 191 -7.44 -20.32 13.39
N VAL A 192 -6.40 -19.74 13.97
CA VAL A 192 -6.44 -19.03 15.25
C VAL A 192 -5.93 -17.64 15.05
N ARG A 193 -6.62 -16.65 15.60
CA ARG A 193 -6.10 -15.30 15.73
C ARG A 193 -5.30 -15.20 17.02
N LEU A 194 -4.01 -14.88 16.88
CA LEU A 194 -3.08 -14.71 17.99
C LEU A 194 -2.60 -13.27 18.07
N ARG A 195 -2.43 -12.78 19.26
CA ARG A 195 -1.83 -11.46 19.54
C ARG A 195 -0.93 -11.54 20.76
N TYR A 196 -0.01 -10.62 20.89
CA TYR A 196 0.68 -10.45 22.17
C TYR A 196 -0.29 -9.95 23.24
N ASP A 197 -0.08 -10.38 24.49
CA ASP A 197 -0.86 -9.89 25.63
C ASP A 197 -0.71 -8.37 25.76
N GLY A 198 -1.84 -7.66 25.86
CA GLY A 198 -1.88 -6.20 25.89
C GLY A 198 -1.82 -5.51 24.53
N THR A 199 -1.88 -6.24 23.40
CA THR A 199 -2.05 -5.65 22.06
C THR A 199 -3.42 -6.02 21.48
N ASP A 200 -3.88 -5.28 20.46
CA ASP A 200 -5.16 -5.49 19.75
C ASP A 200 -4.98 -5.81 18.27
N THR A 201 -3.75 -6.04 17.84
CA THR A 201 -3.42 -6.40 16.46
C THR A 201 -3.18 -7.91 16.31
N PRO A 202 -4.25 -8.71 16.15
CA PRO A 202 -4.10 -10.15 15.98
C PRO A 202 -3.58 -10.50 14.59
N LEU A 203 -2.74 -11.51 14.52
CA LEU A 203 -2.35 -12.18 13.29
C LEU A 203 -2.95 -13.57 13.23
N GLN A 204 -3.39 -13.96 12.05
CA GLN A 204 -4.02 -15.25 11.82
C GLN A 204 -2.96 -16.30 11.45
N VAL A 205 -2.98 -17.43 12.14
CA VAL A 205 -2.14 -18.60 11.89
C VAL A 205 -2.99 -19.88 11.81
N ASP A 206 -2.47 -20.91 11.18
CA ASP A 206 -3.15 -22.19 11.14
C ASP A 206 -3.20 -22.82 12.55
N LEU A 207 -4.33 -23.44 12.91
CA LEU A 207 -4.48 -24.18 14.15
C LEU A 207 -3.60 -25.43 14.13
N ALA A 208 -2.64 -25.50 15.04
CA ALA A 208 -1.65 -26.57 15.14
C ALA A 208 -1.23 -26.78 16.61
N ALA A 209 -0.14 -27.51 16.84
CA ALA A 209 0.49 -27.58 18.15
C ALA A 209 0.98 -26.18 18.60
N THR A 210 1.00 -25.92 19.91
CA THR A 210 1.35 -24.63 20.49
C THR A 210 2.65 -24.07 19.91
N ASP A 211 3.72 -24.85 19.90
CA ASP A 211 5.04 -24.39 19.42
C ASP A 211 5.04 -24.01 17.94
N ALA A 212 4.28 -24.76 17.12
CA ALA A 212 4.13 -24.45 15.70
C ALA A 212 3.34 -23.14 15.49
N MET A 213 2.30 -22.91 16.28
CA MET A 213 1.53 -21.66 16.25
C MET A 213 2.37 -20.47 16.69
N VAL A 214 3.18 -20.61 17.76
CA VAL A 214 4.12 -19.57 18.21
C VAL A 214 5.10 -19.22 17.10
N THR A 215 5.77 -20.22 16.52
CA THR A 215 6.74 -20.02 15.44
C THR A 215 6.10 -19.34 14.22
N ALA A 216 4.90 -19.76 13.83
CA ALA A 216 4.19 -19.16 12.69
C ALA A 216 3.78 -17.71 12.97
N PHE A 217 3.32 -17.43 14.20
CA PHE A 217 2.98 -16.07 14.64
C PHE A 217 4.20 -15.17 14.66
N GLU A 218 5.31 -15.60 15.26
CA GLU A 218 6.55 -14.81 15.34
C GLU A 218 7.11 -14.51 13.95
N ALA A 219 7.11 -15.49 13.04
CA ALA A 219 7.52 -15.27 11.66
C ALA A 219 6.62 -14.26 10.92
N ALA A 220 5.30 -14.33 11.12
CA ALA A 220 4.35 -13.38 10.56
C ALA A 220 4.51 -11.98 11.17
N HIS A 221 4.69 -11.90 12.49
CA HIS A 221 4.88 -10.65 13.21
C HIS A 221 6.19 -9.95 12.81
N LEU A 222 7.29 -10.70 12.73
CA LEU A 222 8.58 -10.17 12.31
C LEU A 222 8.51 -9.63 10.86
N ARG A 223 7.83 -10.34 9.96
CA ARG A 223 7.64 -9.90 8.58
C ARG A 223 6.77 -8.64 8.49
N THR A 224 5.73 -8.54 9.33
CA THR A 224 4.78 -7.43 9.29
C THR A 224 5.31 -6.19 10.01
N TYR A 225 5.97 -6.39 11.17
CA TYR A 225 6.33 -5.32 12.09
C TYR A 225 7.83 -5.15 12.30
N SER A 226 8.67 -6.08 11.79
CA SER A 226 10.15 -6.04 11.86
C SER A 226 10.74 -6.20 13.26
N PHE A 227 9.95 -6.62 14.25
CA PHE A 227 10.43 -6.94 15.60
C PHE A 227 9.54 -7.99 16.28
N LEU A 228 10.03 -8.57 17.38
CA LEU A 228 9.28 -9.46 18.27
C LEU A 228 9.18 -8.82 19.66
N MET A 229 8.16 -9.22 20.42
CA MET A 229 7.96 -8.80 21.81
C MET A 229 8.23 -9.96 22.76
N ASP A 230 8.82 -9.67 23.91
CA ASP A 230 8.95 -10.64 25.00
C ASP A 230 7.68 -10.60 25.87
N ARG A 231 6.58 -11.12 25.31
CA ARG A 231 5.26 -11.17 25.97
C ARG A 231 4.54 -12.46 25.65
N PRO A 232 3.67 -12.95 26.55
CA PRO A 232 2.81 -14.09 26.26
C PRO A 232 1.90 -13.84 25.05
N LEU A 233 1.54 -14.91 24.35
CA LEU A 233 0.52 -14.85 23.31
C LEU A 233 -0.86 -15.14 23.88
N VAL A 234 -1.87 -14.49 23.31
CA VAL A 234 -3.29 -14.69 23.58
C VAL A 234 -3.96 -15.19 22.32
N ALA A 235 -4.71 -16.28 22.43
CA ALA A 235 -5.62 -16.74 21.40
C ALA A 235 -6.92 -15.94 21.54
N GLU A 236 -7.16 -15.02 20.60
CA GLU A 236 -8.32 -14.14 20.58
C GLU A 236 -9.57 -14.87 20.09
N ALA A 237 -9.44 -15.60 18.97
CA ALA A 237 -10.54 -16.32 18.36
C ALA A 237 -10.06 -17.53 17.58
N VAL A 238 -10.94 -18.54 17.45
CA VAL A 238 -10.80 -19.65 16.52
C VAL A 238 -11.76 -19.44 15.36
N SER A 239 -11.28 -19.58 14.15
CA SER A 239 -12.09 -19.52 12.93
C SER A 239 -11.96 -20.80 12.12
N VAL A 240 -13.07 -21.23 11.56
CA VAL A 240 -13.18 -22.36 10.63
C VAL A 240 -13.85 -21.89 9.36
N GLU A 241 -13.17 -22.09 8.25
CA GLU A 241 -13.69 -21.83 6.92
C GLU A 241 -13.90 -23.15 6.21
N ALA A 242 -15.15 -23.47 5.89
CA ALA A 242 -15.52 -24.62 5.09
C ALA A 242 -15.91 -24.18 3.68
N VAL A 243 -15.26 -24.73 2.67
CA VAL A 243 -15.44 -24.38 1.27
C VAL A 243 -15.99 -25.57 0.53
N GLY A 244 -17.22 -25.45 0.02
CA GLY A 244 -17.86 -26.37 -0.88
C GLY A 244 -17.39 -26.14 -2.31
N LEU A 245 -16.52 -27.00 -2.83
CA LEU A 245 -15.92 -26.85 -4.15
C LEU A 245 -16.98 -27.02 -5.25
N THR A 246 -17.14 -25.97 -6.05
CA THR A 246 -17.99 -25.97 -7.25
C THR A 246 -17.32 -26.77 -8.39
N GLU A 247 -18.10 -27.43 -9.22
CA GLU A 247 -17.58 -27.99 -10.46
C GLU A 247 -17.14 -26.85 -11.37
N ARG A 248 -15.83 -26.70 -11.53
CA ARG A 248 -15.30 -25.70 -12.43
C ARG A 248 -15.24 -26.29 -13.83
N PRO A 249 -15.87 -25.67 -14.83
CA PRO A 249 -15.57 -26.02 -16.21
C PRO A 249 -14.07 -25.84 -16.43
N GLY A 250 -13.40 -26.86 -16.98
CA GLY A 250 -11.99 -26.74 -17.33
C GLY A 250 -11.79 -25.52 -18.25
N LEU A 251 -10.82 -24.68 -17.95
CA LEU A 251 -10.46 -23.60 -18.87
C LEU A 251 -10.07 -24.24 -20.21
N PRO A 252 -10.68 -23.82 -21.34
CA PRO A 252 -10.34 -24.39 -22.63
C PRO A 252 -8.86 -24.11 -22.92
N ASP A 253 -8.09 -25.18 -23.16
CA ASP A 253 -6.76 -25.05 -23.73
C ASP A 253 -6.91 -24.67 -25.21
N LEU A 254 -6.80 -23.38 -25.49
CA LEU A 254 -6.95 -22.85 -26.86
C LEU A 254 -5.79 -23.29 -27.77
N ALA A 255 -4.65 -23.76 -27.22
CA ALA A 255 -3.54 -24.30 -27.98
C ALA A 255 -3.87 -25.71 -28.50
N ALA A 256 -4.57 -26.54 -27.72
CA ALA A 256 -4.99 -27.87 -28.17
C ALA A 256 -5.97 -27.79 -29.33
N GLY A 257 -6.86 -26.78 -29.33
CA GLY A 257 -7.80 -26.52 -30.44
C GLY A 257 -7.13 -25.99 -31.71
N ALA A 258 -6.04 -25.23 -31.56
CA ALA A 258 -5.30 -24.66 -32.70
C ALA A 258 -4.42 -25.72 -33.41
N ALA A 259 -3.94 -26.73 -32.74
CA ALA A 259 -3.14 -27.83 -33.30
C ALA A 259 -3.97 -28.73 -34.22
N ALA A 260 -5.28 -28.79 -34.02
CA ALA A 260 -6.21 -29.58 -34.88
C ALA A 260 -6.59 -28.88 -36.21
N GLY A 261 -6.21 -27.63 -36.40
CA GLY A 261 -6.74 -26.77 -37.47
C GLY A 261 -5.73 -26.15 -38.44
N SER A 262 -4.42 -26.35 -38.37
CA SER A 262 -3.50 -26.00 -39.48
C SER A 262 -2.05 -26.41 -39.26
N ALA A 263 -1.59 -27.38 -39.99
CA ALA A 263 -0.23 -27.47 -40.47
C ALA A 263 -0.04 -26.40 -41.56
N SER A 264 0.51 -25.26 -41.28
CA SER A 264 1.25 -24.44 -42.24
C SER A 264 1.98 -23.26 -41.56
N GLY A 265 3.30 -23.36 -41.55
CA GLY A 265 4.19 -22.24 -41.82
C GLY A 265 4.44 -21.26 -40.70
N ALA A 266 5.65 -21.39 -40.16
CA ALA A 266 6.40 -20.34 -39.45
C ALA A 266 6.17 -18.96 -40.10
N GLY A 267 5.71 -18.03 -39.28
CA GLY A 267 5.63 -16.62 -39.60
C GLY A 267 4.98 -15.90 -38.42
N ALA A 268 5.78 -15.54 -37.38
CA ALA A 268 5.38 -14.59 -36.38
C ALA A 268 5.16 -13.24 -37.06
N GLY A 269 4.17 -13.13 -37.91
CA GLY A 269 3.76 -11.94 -38.64
C GLY A 269 2.38 -11.54 -38.16
N THR A 270 2.31 -10.41 -37.54
CA THR A 270 1.16 -9.51 -37.30
C THR A 270 0.00 -9.75 -38.21
N ARG A 271 -0.86 -10.72 -37.86
CA ARG A 271 -2.13 -10.88 -38.56
C ARG A 271 -3.04 -9.74 -38.12
N THR A 272 -3.31 -8.80 -39.08
CA THR A 272 -4.35 -7.79 -39.01
C THR A 272 -4.37 -6.85 -37.81
N ALA A 273 -3.21 -6.24 -37.50
CA ALA A 273 -3.22 -5.01 -36.74
C ALA A 273 -3.58 -3.85 -37.68
N THR A 274 -4.54 -3.03 -37.32
CA THR A 274 -4.73 -1.73 -37.96
C THR A 274 -3.79 -0.72 -37.28
N THR A 275 -3.19 0.17 -38.06
CA THR A 275 -2.38 1.25 -37.48
C THR A 275 -3.28 2.39 -37.05
N VAL A 276 -3.09 2.86 -35.81
CA VAL A 276 -3.85 3.98 -35.24
C VAL A 276 -2.91 4.97 -34.56
N ARG A 277 -3.36 6.21 -34.43
CA ARG A 277 -2.60 7.22 -33.72
C ARG A 277 -2.88 7.16 -32.21
N MET A 278 -1.85 7.20 -31.41
CA MET A 278 -1.92 7.25 -29.95
C MET A 278 -0.97 8.31 -29.43
N TYR A 279 -1.42 9.17 -28.49
CA TYR A 279 -0.55 10.07 -27.75
C TYR A 279 0.09 9.33 -26.56
N THR A 280 1.40 9.30 -26.51
CA THR A 280 2.15 8.66 -25.44
C THR A 280 3.54 9.26 -25.31
N ARG A 281 3.99 9.49 -24.08
CA ARG A 281 5.29 10.11 -23.77
C ARG A 281 5.52 11.42 -24.49
N GLY A 282 4.54 12.31 -24.40
CA GLY A 282 4.63 13.66 -24.93
C GLY A 282 4.55 13.77 -26.46
N ALA A 283 4.21 12.71 -27.19
CA ALA A 283 4.15 12.72 -28.63
C ALA A 283 3.06 11.83 -29.23
N TRP A 284 2.52 12.22 -30.37
CA TRP A 284 1.68 11.40 -31.21
C TRP A 284 2.51 10.34 -31.94
N ARG A 285 2.09 9.07 -31.85
CA ARG A 285 2.75 7.94 -32.49
C ARG A 285 1.74 7.09 -33.25
N GLU A 286 2.16 6.50 -34.34
CA GLU A 286 1.43 5.44 -34.99
C GLU A 286 1.74 4.11 -34.30
N VAL A 287 0.70 3.41 -33.84
CA VAL A 287 0.84 2.18 -33.09
C VAL A 287 -0.11 1.10 -33.62
N PRO A 288 0.27 -0.19 -33.52
CA PRO A 288 -0.64 -1.27 -33.90
C PRO A 288 -1.81 -1.37 -32.91
N LEU A 289 -3.01 -1.53 -33.46
CA LEU A 289 -4.22 -1.91 -32.75
C LEU A 289 -4.55 -3.35 -33.10
N HIS A 290 -4.47 -4.22 -32.13
CA HIS A 290 -4.83 -5.64 -32.22
C HIS A 290 -6.24 -5.84 -31.70
N ARG A 291 -7.02 -6.65 -32.41
CA ARG A 291 -8.30 -7.16 -31.90
C ARG A 291 -8.05 -8.45 -31.14
N ARG A 292 -8.52 -8.51 -29.89
CA ARG A 292 -8.28 -9.63 -28.99
C ARG A 292 -8.73 -10.97 -29.55
N GLU A 293 -9.88 -10.98 -30.18
CA GLU A 293 -10.51 -12.18 -30.79
C GLU A 293 -9.70 -12.77 -31.97
N LEU A 294 -8.80 -11.99 -32.54
CA LEU A 294 -7.92 -12.42 -33.62
C LEU A 294 -6.57 -12.95 -33.15
N LEU A 295 -6.22 -12.70 -31.91
CA LEU A 295 -4.97 -13.16 -31.30
C LEU A 295 -5.06 -14.66 -30.96
N ARG A 296 -3.96 -15.38 -31.21
CA ARG A 296 -3.83 -16.82 -30.99
C ARG A 296 -2.78 -17.11 -29.90
N PRO A 297 -2.89 -18.27 -29.20
CA PRO A 297 -1.84 -18.73 -28.32
C PRO A 297 -0.47 -18.73 -29.02
N GLY A 298 0.53 -18.15 -28.34
CA GLY A 298 1.89 -18.01 -28.87
C GLY A 298 2.17 -16.70 -29.61
N ASP A 299 1.14 -15.92 -29.99
CA ASP A 299 1.36 -14.60 -30.59
C ASP A 299 2.10 -13.68 -29.62
N THR A 300 3.08 -12.93 -30.14
CA THR A 300 3.90 -11.99 -29.39
C THR A 300 4.05 -10.66 -30.13
N PHE A 301 4.00 -9.56 -29.40
CA PHE A 301 4.25 -8.23 -29.95
C PHE A 301 4.77 -7.27 -28.89
N GLY A 302 5.55 -6.26 -29.30
CA GLY A 302 6.07 -5.24 -28.40
C GLY A 302 5.18 -4.02 -28.33
N GLY A 303 5.29 -3.26 -27.21
CA GLY A 303 4.71 -1.92 -27.10
C GLY A 303 5.58 -0.84 -27.77
N PRO A 304 5.00 0.35 -28.09
CA PRO A 304 3.62 0.71 -27.77
C PRO A 304 2.59 0.08 -28.71
N ALA A 305 1.52 -0.49 -28.14
CA ALA A 305 0.43 -1.15 -28.88
C ALA A 305 -0.90 -1.07 -28.11
N ILE A 306 -2.01 -1.20 -28.81
CA ILE A 306 -3.35 -1.28 -28.22
C ILE A 306 -3.93 -2.66 -28.51
N VAL A 307 -4.56 -3.28 -27.51
CA VAL A 307 -5.41 -4.46 -27.67
C VAL A 307 -6.84 -4.06 -27.33
N ALA A 308 -7.73 -4.11 -28.31
CA ALA A 308 -9.15 -3.82 -28.14
C ALA A 308 -9.95 -5.12 -27.99
N GLU A 309 -10.85 -5.14 -27.03
CA GLU A 309 -11.83 -6.19 -26.75
C GLU A 309 -13.24 -5.57 -26.77
N ALA A 310 -14.28 -6.39 -26.80
CA ALA A 310 -15.65 -5.89 -26.79
C ALA A 310 -15.98 -5.06 -25.54
N ASP A 311 -15.39 -5.40 -24.39
CA ASP A 311 -15.69 -4.86 -23.08
C ASP A 311 -14.45 -4.33 -22.34
N ALA A 312 -13.26 -4.40 -22.94
CA ALA A 312 -12.01 -3.97 -22.33
C ALA A 312 -11.03 -3.41 -23.37
N THR A 313 -10.05 -2.66 -22.87
CA THR A 313 -8.92 -2.19 -23.68
C THR A 313 -7.63 -2.30 -22.87
N THR A 314 -6.61 -2.88 -23.49
CA THR A 314 -5.27 -2.99 -22.89
C THR A 314 -4.26 -2.17 -23.70
N VAL A 315 -3.42 -1.39 -23.00
CA VAL A 315 -2.28 -0.70 -23.58
C VAL A 315 -1.02 -1.44 -23.19
N VAL A 316 -0.26 -1.87 -24.17
CA VAL A 316 1.10 -2.38 -24.00
C VAL A 316 2.03 -1.20 -24.15
N ASP A 317 2.66 -0.78 -23.08
CA ASP A 317 3.56 0.37 -23.09
C ASP A 317 4.91 0.06 -23.75
N ASP A 318 5.64 1.12 -24.13
CA ASP A 318 7.02 0.99 -24.64
C ASP A 318 7.95 0.32 -23.59
N GLY A 319 8.73 -0.66 -24.05
CA GLY A 319 9.57 -1.52 -23.20
C GLY A 319 8.82 -2.66 -22.53
N TRP A 320 7.56 -2.89 -22.90
CA TRP A 320 6.79 -4.07 -22.55
C TRP A 320 6.53 -4.94 -23.78
N ARG A 321 6.46 -6.24 -23.56
CA ARG A 321 6.13 -7.24 -24.57
C ARG A 321 4.91 -8.03 -24.12
N ALA A 322 3.97 -8.18 -25.02
CA ALA A 322 2.80 -9.01 -24.83
C ALA A 322 3.01 -10.40 -25.43
N ARG A 323 2.53 -11.42 -24.75
CA ARG A 323 2.45 -12.80 -25.22
C ARG A 323 1.09 -13.40 -24.88
N VAL A 324 0.47 -14.08 -25.82
CA VAL A 324 -0.78 -14.83 -25.58
C VAL A 324 -0.45 -16.22 -25.06
N THR A 325 -0.97 -16.55 -23.88
CA THR A 325 -0.77 -17.88 -23.26
C THR A 325 -1.68 -18.94 -23.88
N PRO A 326 -1.44 -20.26 -23.65
CA PRO A 326 -2.33 -21.34 -24.11
C PRO A 326 -3.79 -21.17 -23.64
N TYR A 327 -4.00 -20.57 -22.48
CA TYR A 327 -5.34 -20.32 -21.91
C TYR A 327 -5.94 -18.98 -22.33
N GLY A 328 -5.33 -18.29 -23.28
CA GLY A 328 -5.82 -17.03 -23.79
C GLY A 328 -5.53 -15.80 -22.91
N HIS A 329 -4.73 -15.88 -21.88
CA HIS A 329 -4.31 -14.69 -21.14
C HIS A 329 -3.32 -13.86 -21.96
N LEU A 330 -3.33 -12.52 -21.80
CA LEU A 330 -2.22 -11.68 -22.19
C LEU A 330 -1.25 -11.61 -21.02
N LEU A 331 -0.06 -12.13 -21.22
CA LEU A 331 1.06 -11.96 -20.31
C LEU A 331 1.92 -10.81 -20.85
N LEU A 332 2.00 -9.71 -20.09
CA LEU A 332 2.84 -8.57 -20.42
C LEU A 332 4.08 -8.65 -19.55
N GLU A 333 5.24 -8.64 -20.19
CA GLU A 333 6.53 -8.74 -19.51
C GLU A 333 7.40 -7.53 -19.86
N ARG A 334 8.07 -6.97 -18.86
CA ARG A 334 9.01 -5.88 -19.05
C ARG A 334 10.27 -6.40 -19.72
N ASP A 335 10.52 -6.07 -20.99
CA ASP A 335 11.65 -6.57 -21.77
C ASP A 335 12.83 -5.59 -21.84
N ARG A 336 12.65 -4.32 -21.46
CA ARG A 336 13.71 -3.33 -21.38
C ARG A 336 13.83 -2.77 -19.97
N ALA A 337 15.05 -2.50 -19.54
CA ALA A 337 15.31 -1.79 -18.30
C ALA A 337 14.53 -0.46 -18.29
N ARG A 338 14.03 -0.07 -17.09
CA ARG A 338 13.39 1.25 -16.94
C ARG A 338 14.38 2.33 -17.37
N PRO A 339 13.95 3.35 -18.13
CA PRO A 339 14.69 4.58 -18.19
C PRO A 339 14.86 5.06 -16.73
N ARG A 340 16.09 5.29 -16.28
CA ARG A 340 16.29 6.05 -15.05
C ARG A 340 15.57 7.36 -15.24
N ALA A 341 14.75 7.76 -14.28
CA ALA A 341 14.15 9.08 -14.29
C ALA A 341 15.31 10.08 -14.44
N THR A 342 15.38 10.72 -15.58
CA THR A 342 16.26 11.87 -15.77
C THR A 342 15.81 12.91 -14.77
N GLY A 343 16.75 13.45 -14.01
CA GLY A 343 16.48 14.37 -12.92
C GLY A 343 15.43 15.41 -13.35
N VAL A 344 14.48 15.67 -12.46
CA VAL A 344 13.45 16.68 -12.65
C VAL A 344 14.19 17.98 -12.92
N GLY A 345 13.89 18.62 -14.06
CA GLY A 345 14.44 19.95 -14.37
C GLY A 345 14.08 20.93 -13.25
N THR A 346 14.83 22.00 -13.11
CA THR A 346 14.64 23.04 -12.08
C THR A 346 13.32 23.83 -12.23
N ALA A 347 12.58 23.64 -13.32
CA ALA A 347 11.28 24.26 -13.54
C ALA A 347 10.20 23.48 -12.77
N ALA A 348 9.42 24.16 -11.93
CA ALA A 348 8.31 23.57 -11.20
C ALA A 348 7.23 23.05 -12.17
N ASP A 349 7.10 21.74 -12.30
CA ASP A 349 6.01 21.09 -13.04
C ASP A 349 4.87 20.78 -12.06
N PRO A 350 3.69 21.43 -12.17
CA PRO A 350 2.57 21.21 -11.25
C PRO A 350 2.13 19.75 -11.16
N VAL A 351 2.24 18.97 -12.25
CA VAL A 351 1.91 17.53 -12.24
C VAL A 351 2.93 16.76 -11.40
N MET A 352 4.22 17.06 -11.57
CA MET A 352 5.27 16.42 -10.78
C MET A 352 5.21 16.83 -9.31
N LEU A 353 4.87 18.07 -9.01
CA LEU A 353 4.65 18.52 -7.63
C LEU A 353 3.50 17.74 -6.96
N GLU A 354 2.38 17.56 -7.67
CA GLU A 354 1.26 16.75 -7.13
C GLU A 354 1.63 15.28 -6.98
N VAL A 355 2.37 14.70 -7.93
CA VAL A 355 2.87 13.32 -7.83
C VAL A 355 3.78 13.16 -6.62
N PHE A 356 4.75 14.05 -6.42
CA PHE A 356 5.65 13.99 -5.27
C PHE A 356 4.93 14.27 -3.95
N ASN A 357 4.00 15.23 -3.93
CA ASN A 357 3.19 15.50 -2.74
C ASN A 357 2.41 14.24 -2.31
N ASN A 358 1.71 13.59 -3.25
CA ASN A 358 0.98 12.36 -2.97
C ASN A 358 1.90 11.21 -2.56
N LEU A 359 3.08 11.10 -3.16
CA LEU A 359 4.07 10.08 -2.81
C LEU A 359 4.57 10.27 -1.38
N PHE A 360 5.01 11.47 -1.03
CA PHE A 360 5.51 11.76 0.31
C PHE A 360 4.41 11.69 1.38
N MET A 361 3.18 12.13 1.07
CA MET A 361 2.02 11.91 1.96
C MET A 361 1.79 10.42 2.21
N SER A 362 1.84 9.60 1.15
CA SER A 362 1.68 8.14 1.27
C SER A 362 2.77 7.50 2.15
N VAL A 363 4.01 7.99 2.09
CA VAL A 363 5.09 7.56 3.00
C VAL A 363 4.72 7.87 4.46
N ALA A 364 4.29 9.10 4.74
CA ALA A 364 3.88 9.50 6.10
C ALA A 364 2.65 8.70 6.61
N GLU A 365 1.69 8.39 5.73
CA GLU A 365 0.54 7.53 6.05
C GLU A 365 0.97 6.09 6.39
N GLN A 366 1.93 5.53 5.65
CA GLN A 366 2.48 4.20 5.93
C GLN A 366 3.24 4.16 7.27
N MET A 367 3.99 5.22 7.59
CA MET A 367 4.61 5.40 8.92
C MET A 367 3.55 5.39 10.01
N GLY A 368 2.46 6.15 9.83
CA GLY A 368 1.35 6.22 10.79
C GLY A 368 0.66 4.88 10.98
N ALA A 369 0.36 4.16 9.90
CA ALA A 369 -0.24 2.83 9.97
C ALA A 369 0.67 1.82 10.71
N ARG A 370 2.00 1.93 10.53
CA ARG A 370 2.96 1.12 11.28
C ARG A 370 2.94 1.47 12.77
N LEU A 371 2.93 2.76 13.11
CA LEU A 371 2.90 3.24 14.49
C LEU A 371 1.63 2.77 15.22
N GLU A 372 0.46 3.00 14.64
CA GLU A 372 -0.83 2.54 15.15
C GLU A 372 -0.83 1.04 15.44
N ALA A 373 -0.38 0.24 14.49
CA ALA A 373 -0.40 -1.22 14.59
C ALA A 373 0.55 -1.79 15.64
N THR A 374 1.59 -1.06 16.06
CA THR A 374 2.66 -1.57 16.92
C THR A 374 2.76 -0.89 18.28
N ALA A 375 2.13 0.27 18.46
CA ALA A 375 2.09 0.96 19.74
C ALA A 375 1.20 0.23 20.76
N GLN A 376 1.44 0.50 22.03
CA GLN A 376 0.71 -0.13 23.14
C GLN A 376 -0.15 0.84 23.94
N SER A 377 0.25 2.12 24.00
CA SER A 377 -0.54 3.09 24.73
C SER A 377 -1.88 3.36 24.05
N VAL A 378 -2.92 3.49 24.85
CA VAL A 378 -4.29 3.82 24.41
C VAL A 378 -4.31 5.10 23.59
N ASN A 379 -3.50 6.11 23.96
CA ASN A 379 -3.47 7.38 23.27
C ASN A 379 -2.98 7.23 21.81
N ILE A 380 -1.88 6.52 21.58
CA ILE A 380 -1.35 6.32 20.24
C ILE A 380 -2.26 5.38 19.45
N ARG A 381 -2.67 4.26 20.04
CA ARG A 381 -3.32 3.15 19.33
C ARG A 381 -4.82 3.33 19.11
N GLU A 382 -5.55 3.81 20.12
CA GLU A 382 -7.01 3.92 20.08
C GLU A 382 -7.48 5.34 19.74
N ARG A 383 -6.79 6.35 20.31
CA ARG A 383 -7.12 7.75 20.07
C ARG A 383 -6.43 8.33 18.85
N LEU A 384 -5.46 7.59 18.27
CA LEU A 384 -4.63 8.00 17.13
C LEU A 384 -3.90 9.32 17.40
N ASP A 385 -3.48 9.52 18.67
CA ASP A 385 -2.81 10.74 19.11
C ASP A 385 -1.32 10.69 18.79
N PHE A 386 -1.04 10.74 17.51
CA PHE A 386 0.29 10.72 16.93
C PHE A 386 0.33 11.45 15.59
N SER A 387 1.53 11.74 15.10
CA SER A 387 1.76 12.29 13.77
C SER A 387 3.07 11.79 13.19
N CYS A 388 3.08 11.56 11.88
CA CYS A 388 4.26 11.19 11.11
C CYS A 388 4.48 12.19 9.98
N ALA A 389 5.73 12.57 9.74
CA ALA A 389 6.08 13.58 8.77
C ALA A 389 7.51 13.41 8.23
N LEU A 390 7.74 14.00 7.05
CA LEU A 390 9.04 14.08 6.39
C LEU A 390 9.50 15.54 6.36
N PHE A 391 10.80 15.74 6.55
CA PHE A 391 11.43 17.06 6.60
C PHE A 391 12.67 17.10 5.70
N ASP A 392 12.95 18.23 5.12
CA ASP A 392 14.16 18.45 4.34
C ASP A 392 15.43 18.45 5.21
N PRO A 393 16.64 18.51 4.63
CA PRO A 393 17.89 18.58 5.41
C PRO A 393 17.99 19.78 6.36
N GLY A 394 17.23 20.84 6.13
CA GLY A 394 17.13 22.02 7.01
C GLY A 394 16.10 21.87 8.13
N GLY A 395 15.29 20.80 8.12
CA GLY A 395 14.23 20.56 9.09
C GLY A 395 12.91 21.26 8.75
N ASP A 396 12.73 21.72 7.50
CA ASP A 396 11.47 22.24 7.02
C ASP A 396 10.55 21.10 6.56
N LEU A 397 9.24 21.23 6.83
CA LEU A 397 8.25 20.19 6.53
C LEU A 397 8.10 20.00 5.02
N ILE A 398 8.32 18.78 4.53
CA ILE A 398 8.06 18.38 3.14
C ILE A 398 6.63 17.87 3.01
N ALA A 399 6.27 16.88 3.83
CA ALA A 399 4.95 16.24 3.80
C ALA A 399 4.59 15.63 5.14
N ASN A 400 3.30 15.50 5.38
CA ASN A 400 2.73 14.86 6.56
C ASN A 400 1.47 14.07 6.19
N ALA A 401 1.17 13.05 6.96
CA ALA A 401 -0.14 12.40 6.89
C ALA A 401 -1.23 13.29 7.54
N PRO A 402 -2.52 13.07 7.23
CA PRO A 402 -3.63 13.82 7.84
C PRO A 402 -3.90 13.37 9.28
N HIS A 403 -2.92 13.56 10.16
CA HIS A 403 -2.93 13.24 11.58
C HIS A 403 -3.33 14.47 12.44
N ILE A 404 -2.82 14.56 13.67
CA ILE A 404 -3.16 15.61 14.62
C ILE A 404 -2.55 16.97 14.19
N PRO A 405 -3.36 17.99 13.86
CA PRO A 405 -2.83 19.26 13.33
C PRO A 405 -1.89 20.01 14.28
N VAL A 406 -2.12 19.94 15.59
CA VAL A 406 -1.28 20.63 16.58
C VAL A 406 0.14 20.06 16.63
N HIS A 407 0.32 18.77 16.41
CA HIS A 407 1.63 18.17 16.33
C HIS A 407 2.42 18.70 15.14
N LEU A 408 1.78 18.85 14.00
CA LEU A 408 2.42 19.26 12.75
C LEU A 408 3.03 20.66 12.85
N GLY A 409 2.34 21.59 13.52
CA GLY A 409 2.83 22.95 13.74
C GLY A 409 4.12 23.04 14.57
N SER A 410 4.42 22.04 15.38
CA SER A 410 5.56 22.04 16.32
C SER A 410 6.65 21.02 15.99
N MET A 411 6.36 19.98 15.19
CA MET A 411 7.36 18.93 14.88
C MET A 411 8.58 19.48 14.14
N GLY A 412 8.42 20.47 13.27
CA GLY A 412 9.55 21.14 12.60
C GLY A 412 10.52 21.78 13.58
N ALA A 413 10.02 22.36 14.67
CA ALA A 413 10.88 22.92 15.73
C ALA A 413 11.70 21.83 16.45
N SER A 414 11.09 20.67 16.71
CA SER A 414 11.79 19.51 17.29
C SER A 414 12.90 18.99 16.37
N VAL A 415 12.61 18.85 15.06
CA VAL A 415 13.60 18.38 14.07
C VAL A 415 14.76 19.39 13.96
N LYS A 416 14.48 20.67 13.87
CA LYS A 416 15.50 21.73 13.81
C LYS A 416 16.37 21.76 15.07
N GLU A 417 15.79 21.52 16.24
CA GLU A 417 16.55 21.45 17.48
C GLU A 417 17.48 20.23 17.51
N VAL A 418 17.03 19.07 17.03
CA VAL A 418 17.89 17.89 16.86
C VAL A 418 19.03 18.18 15.89
N ILE A 419 18.76 18.80 14.75
CA ILE A 419 19.78 19.23 13.77
C ILE A 419 20.78 20.18 14.43
N ARG A 420 20.32 21.21 15.14
CA ARG A 420 21.16 22.21 15.80
C ARG A 420 22.12 21.57 16.82
N ARG A 421 21.64 20.60 17.59
CA ARG A 421 22.43 19.97 18.67
C ARG A 421 23.31 18.81 18.17
N ARG A 422 22.90 18.08 17.17
CA ARG A 422 23.53 16.81 16.75
C ARG A 422 24.06 16.82 15.32
N GLY A 423 23.69 17.82 14.49
CA GLY A 423 23.93 17.82 13.05
C GLY A 423 25.32 17.41 12.59
N GLY A 424 26.37 17.93 13.23
CA GLY A 424 27.76 17.57 12.89
C GLY A 424 28.24 16.21 13.39
N GLY A 425 27.41 15.46 14.15
CA GLY A 425 27.79 14.17 14.74
C GLY A 425 26.84 13.02 14.42
N MET A 426 25.81 13.25 13.62
CA MET A 426 24.85 12.23 13.22
C MET A 426 25.51 11.18 12.32
N ARG A 427 25.10 9.93 12.45
CA ARG A 427 25.59 8.79 11.66
C ARG A 427 24.42 7.99 11.10
N PRO A 428 24.62 7.25 10.00
CA PRO A 428 23.63 6.29 9.50
C PRO A 428 23.22 5.29 10.60
N GLY A 429 21.92 5.16 10.84
CA GLY A 429 21.34 4.31 11.88
C GLY A 429 21.02 5.02 13.19
N ASP A 430 21.44 6.28 13.37
CA ASP A 430 21.10 7.05 14.55
C ASP A 430 19.61 7.41 14.57
N VAL A 431 19.02 7.38 15.76
CA VAL A 431 17.66 7.82 16.04
C VAL A 431 17.66 8.65 17.33
N TYR A 432 17.03 9.79 17.29
CA TYR A 432 17.01 10.73 18.42
C TYR A 432 15.60 10.91 18.97
N ALA A 433 15.47 11.09 20.28
CA ALA A 433 14.21 11.41 20.94
C ALA A 433 14.28 12.77 21.65
N ILE A 434 13.21 13.55 21.54
CA ILE A 434 13.08 14.86 22.16
C ILE A 434 11.62 15.12 22.57
N ASN A 435 11.42 15.68 23.80
CA ASN A 435 10.12 16.15 24.26
C ASN A 435 10.21 17.47 25.06
N ASP A 436 11.39 18.09 25.14
CA ASP A 436 11.63 19.31 25.92
C ASP A 436 10.82 20.49 25.38
N PRO A 437 9.84 21.02 26.13
CA PRO A 437 8.98 22.12 25.68
C PRO A 437 9.73 23.45 25.46
N TYR A 438 10.89 23.61 26.06
CA TYR A 438 11.74 24.81 25.90
C TYR A 438 12.67 24.70 24.69
N HIS A 439 12.81 23.50 24.12
CA HIS A 439 13.74 23.19 23.05
C HIS A 439 13.06 22.40 21.93
N GLY A 440 11.95 22.93 21.42
CA GLY A 440 11.28 22.39 20.22
C GLY A 440 10.22 21.31 20.50
N GLY A 441 10.05 20.88 21.75
CA GLY A 441 8.93 20.01 22.16
C GLY A 441 7.65 20.81 22.43
N THR A 442 6.60 20.12 22.88
CA THR A 442 5.32 20.71 23.29
C THR A 442 5.07 20.51 24.78
N HIS A 443 4.73 19.29 25.17
CA HIS A 443 4.62 18.85 26.57
C HIS A 443 5.23 17.43 26.66
N LEU A 444 5.62 17.03 27.87
CA LEU A 444 6.47 15.85 28.03
C LEU A 444 5.89 14.54 27.49
N PRO A 445 4.57 14.26 27.55
CA PRO A 445 4.01 13.06 26.95
C PRO A 445 4.17 12.96 25.43
N ASP A 446 4.32 14.09 24.71
CA ASP A 446 4.55 14.13 23.26
C ASP A 446 6.02 13.89 22.93
N ILE A 447 6.41 12.63 22.85
CA ILE A 447 7.79 12.29 22.47
C ILE A 447 7.92 12.30 20.95
N THR A 448 8.83 13.13 20.43
CA THR A 448 9.19 13.16 19.02
C THR A 448 10.45 12.32 18.80
N VAL A 449 10.34 11.34 17.91
CA VAL A 449 11.45 10.49 17.47
C VAL A 449 11.86 10.90 16.07
N VAL A 450 13.14 11.25 15.88
CA VAL A 450 13.70 11.82 14.65
C VAL A 450 14.80 10.91 14.12
N THR A 451 14.74 10.56 12.85
CA THR A 451 15.73 9.72 12.17
C THR A 451 16.30 10.46 10.96
N PRO A 452 17.60 10.72 10.90
CA PRO A 452 18.27 11.24 9.71
C PRO A 452 18.38 10.13 8.65
N VAL A 453 18.11 10.46 7.40
CA VAL A 453 18.24 9.56 6.25
C VAL A 453 19.42 10.02 5.41
N PHE A 454 20.40 9.16 5.26
CA PHE A 454 21.63 9.43 4.54
C PHE A 454 21.59 8.90 3.11
N ASP A 455 22.47 9.43 2.27
CA ASP A 455 22.79 8.85 0.98
C ASP A 455 23.42 7.46 1.12
N ASP A 456 23.52 6.71 0.02
CA ASP A 456 24.11 5.36 0.00
C ASP A 456 25.57 5.31 0.48
N ALA A 457 26.28 6.42 0.38
CA ALA A 457 27.66 6.57 0.86
C ALA A 457 27.73 6.89 2.37
N GLY A 458 26.61 7.28 2.99
CA GLY A 458 26.53 7.66 4.39
C GLY A 458 27.18 9.01 4.71
N GLY A 459 27.40 9.85 3.70
CA GLY A 459 28.11 11.12 3.82
C GLY A 459 27.20 12.34 3.91
N GLU A 460 26.03 12.31 3.29
CA GLU A 460 25.10 13.42 3.21
C GLU A 460 23.72 13.05 3.75
N ILE A 461 23.12 13.94 4.56
CA ILE A 461 21.74 13.77 4.99
C ILE A 461 20.81 14.28 3.89
N LEU A 462 20.00 13.37 3.34
CA LEU A 462 19.06 13.68 2.28
C LEU A 462 17.77 14.30 2.80
N PHE A 463 17.26 13.79 3.93
CA PHE A 463 16.03 14.24 4.58
C PHE A 463 15.93 13.66 5.99
N PHE A 464 14.90 14.05 6.73
CA PHE A 464 14.56 13.46 8.02
C PHE A 464 13.16 12.88 7.98
N VAL A 465 12.97 11.76 8.69
CA VAL A 465 11.65 11.25 9.03
C VAL A 465 11.43 11.40 10.52
N ALA A 466 10.23 11.80 10.92
CA ALA A 466 9.90 11.94 12.32
C ALA A 466 8.51 11.44 12.64
N SER A 467 8.37 10.85 13.83
CA SER A 467 7.09 10.48 14.42
C SER A 467 6.98 11.12 15.80
N ARG A 468 5.82 11.68 16.13
CA ARG A 468 5.45 12.15 17.46
C ARG A 468 4.29 11.31 17.96
N GLY A 469 4.41 10.77 19.17
CA GLY A 469 3.35 10.03 19.82
C GLY A 469 3.09 10.56 21.22
N HIS A 470 1.82 10.71 21.58
CA HIS A 470 1.40 11.06 22.94
C HIS A 470 1.40 9.80 23.80
N HIS A 471 2.47 9.60 24.59
CA HIS A 471 2.55 8.50 25.54
C HIS A 471 1.49 8.66 26.63
N ALA A 472 0.83 7.55 27.02
CA ALA A 472 -0.24 7.61 28.01
C ALA A 472 0.26 8.08 29.39
N GLU A 473 1.55 7.86 29.68
CA GLU A 473 2.19 8.18 30.94
C GLU A 473 3.72 8.27 30.74
N ILE A 474 4.36 9.26 31.31
CA ILE A 474 5.80 9.48 31.21
C ILE A 474 6.42 9.87 32.58
N GLY A 475 5.76 9.55 33.69
CA GLY A 475 6.17 9.99 35.04
C GLY A 475 5.47 11.29 35.47
N GLY A 476 6.10 12.01 36.38
CA GLY A 476 5.57 13.25 36.93
C GLY A 476 4.74 13.06 38.20
N LEU A 477 4.25 14.18 38.76
CA LEU A 477 3.47 14.20 39.99
C LEU A 477 2.16 13.44 39.93
N THR A 478 1.49 13.48 38.76
CA THR A 478 0.19 12.85 38.55
C THR A 478 0.23 11.82 37.43
N PRO A 479 -0.59 10.75 37.49
CA PRO A 479 -0.79 9.88 36.35
C PRO A 479 -1.23 10.66 35.10
N GLY A 480 -0.74 10.28 33.92
CA GLY A 480 -0.98 10.99 32.67
C GLY A 480 -0.05 12.18 32.43
N SER A 481 0.88 12.45 33.37
CA SER A 481 1.99 13.43 33.19
C SER A 481 1.54 14.86 32.82
N MET A 482 0.40 15.30 33.36
CA MET A 482 -0.16 16.65 33.17
C MET A 482 -0.67 17.25 34.48
N PRO A 483 0.21 17.47 35.47
CA PRO A 483 -0.18 18.03 36.75
C PRO A 483 -0.53 19.51 36.65
N ALA A 484 -1.71 19.89 37.14
CA ALA A 484 -2.19 21.28 37.09
C ALA A 484 -1.39 22.28 37.93
N GLY A 485 -0.59 21.79 38.87
CA GLY A 485 0.16 22.62 39.82
C GLY A 485 1.67 22.49 39.74
N SER A 486 2.23 21.98 38.63
CA SER A 486 3.69 21.85 38.43
C SER A 486 4.39 23.21 38.49
N ARG A 487 5.58 23.21 39.06
CA ARG A 487 6.44 24.38 39.18
C ARG A 487 7.75 24.22 38.42
N SER A 488 8.05 23.01 37.97
CA SER A 488 9.19 22.69 37.13
C SER A 488 8.85 21.61 36.15
N VAL A 489 9.55 21.56 35.00
CA VAL A 489 9.37 20.55 33.96
C VAL A 489 9.58 19.11 34.48
N HIS A 490 10.43 18.91 35.47
CA HIS A 490 10.67 17.59 36.08
C HIS A 490 9.47 17.05 36.87
N GLU A 491 8.59 17.93 37.35
CA GLU A 491 7.34 17.54 37.99
C GLU A 491 6.27 17.05 36.99
N GLU A 492 6.48 17.33 35.73
CA GLU A 492 5.58 16.93 34.62
C GLU A 492 5.96 15.58 34.02
N GLY A 493 7.19 15.08 34.26
CA GLY A 493 7.59 13.75 33.79
C GLY A 493 9.06 13.65 33.41
N VAL A 494 9.38 12.60 32.69
CA VAL A 494 10.74 12.29 32.22
C VAL A 494 11.08 13.13 31.01
N LEU A 495 12.23 13.79 31.03
CA LEU A 495 12.72 14.66 29.97
C LEU A 495 13.68 13.91 29.04
N PHE A 496 13.32 13.86 27.73
CA PHE A 496 14.20 13.44 26.64
C PHE A 496 14.86 14.67 26.02
N ASP A 497 16.06 15.02 26.49
CA ASP A 497 16.79 16.17 25.99
C ASP A 497 17.67 15.80 24.80
N CYS A 498 17.06 15.73 23.62
CA CYS A 498 17.71 15.38 22.34
C CYS A 498 18.61 14.13 22.47
N ARG A 499 18.03 13.06 23.03
CA ARG A 499 18.76 11.84 23.41
C ARG A 499 18.96 10.93 22.22
N LEU A 500 20.16 10.35 22.06
CA LEU A 500 20.36 9.23 21.14
C LEU A 500 19.59 8.01 21.67
N LEU A 501 18.53 7.63 20.97
CA LEU A 501 17.60 6.56 21.36
C LEU A 501 18.03 5.22 20.79
N ALA A 502 18.49 5.21 19.53
CA ALA A 502 18.99 4.03 18.85
C ALA A 502 20.17 4.41 17.94
N ASP A 503 20.98 3.44 17.60
CA ASP A 503 22.07 3.52 16.63
C ASP A 503 22.10 2.22 15.79
N ARG A 504 23.17 2.00 15.02
CA ARG A 504 23.32 0.80 14.18
C ARG A 504 23.24 -0.53 14.95
N ASP A 505 23.49 -0.51 16.25
CA ASP A 505 23.42 -1.67 17.13
C ASP A 505 22.02 -1.88 17.72
N GLY A 506 21.07 -0.98 17.41
CA GLY A 506 19.67 -1.01 17.81
C GLY A 506 19.30 -0.06 18.94
N LEU A 507 18.15 -0.31 19.57
CA LEU A 507 17.63 0.52 20.67
C LEU A 507 18.54 0.45 21.89
N ARG A 508 18.93 1.61 22.43
CA ARG A 508 19.69 1.77 23.69
C ARG A 508 18.79 1.54 24.90
N GLU A 509 18.23 0.34 24.98
CA GLU A 509 17.15 0.02 25.93
C GLU A 509 17.53 0.24 27.38
N GLN A 510 18.71 -0.22 27.79
CA GLN A 510 19.12 -0.10 29.19
C GLN A 510 19.27 1.36 29.61
N GLU A 511 19.84 2.20 28.75
CA GLU A 511 19.99 3.64 29.02
C GLU A 511 18.63 4.34 29.06
N THR A 512 17.74 3.98 28.12
CA THR A 512 16.38 4.54 28.06
C THR A 512 15.57 4.09 29.27
N ARG A 513 15.68 2.82 29.67
CA ARG A 513 15.02 2.30 30.88
C ARG A 513 15.48 3.03 32.13
N ARG A 514 16.80 3.27 32.29
CA ARG A 514 17.33 4.05 33.41
C ARG A 514 16.77 5.48 33.42
N LEU A 515 16.75 6.13 32.27
CA LEU A 515 16.16 7.47 32.16
C LEU A 515 14.68 7.49 32.61
N LEU A 516 13.90 6.47 32.23
CA LEU A 516 12.50 6.36 32.62
C LEU A 516 12.30 6.05 34.12
N THR A 517 13.25 5.40 34.79
CA THR A 517 13.07 4.85 36.15
C THR A 517 13.91 5.52 37.26
N GLU A 518 15.00 6.20 36.92
CA GLU A 518 15.96 6.73 37.94
C GLU A 518 15.75 8.21 38.30
N GLY A 519 14.75 8.89 37.68
CA GLY A 519 14.45 10.29 37.97
C GLY A 519 13.64 10.50 39.26
N PRO A 520 13.45 11.76 39.71
CA PRO A 520 12.68 12.08 40.92
C PRO A 520 11.18 11.74 40.76
N TYR A 521 10.67 11.72 39.58
CA TYR A 521 9.27 11.38 39.23
C TYR A 521 9.25 10.39 38.08
N PRO A 522 9.62 9.13 38.35
CA PRO A 522 9.81 8.12 37.30
C PRO A 522 8.49 7.73 36.61
N SER A 523 8.60 7.19 35.39
CA SER A 523 7.47 6.56 34.72
C SER A 523 6.94 5.40 35.57
N ARG A 524 5.62 5.28 35.62
CA ARG A 524 4.89 4.21 36.30
C ARG A 524 4.78 2.96 35.46
N ASP A 525 4.89 3.10 34.12
CA ASP A 525 4.88 1.99 33.16
C ASP A 525 5.99 2.14 32.10
N PRO A 526 7.26 1.96 32.50
CA PRO A 526 8.40 2.05 31.57
C PRO A 526 8.37 0.98 30.48
N ALA A 527 7.65 -0.12 30.68
CA ALA A 527 7.54 -1.19 29.69
C ALA A 527 6.71 -0.72 28.49
N THR A 528 5.57 -0.10 28.73
CA THR A 528 4.74 0.50 27.67
C THR A 528 5.47 1.66 26.98
N ASN A 529 6.18 2.52 27.71
CA ASN A 529 6.98 3.59 27.10
C ASN A 529 8.05 3.04 26.13
N LEU A 530 8.77 1.99 26.54
CA LEU A 530 9.77 1.35 25.67
C LEU A 530 9.13 0.69 24.44
N ALA A 531 7.95 0.10 24.59
CA ALA A 531 7.22 -0.49 23.47
C ALA A 531 6.78 0.59 22.47
N ASP A 532 6.25 1.72 22.95
CA ASP A 532 5.83 2.83 22.09
C ASP A 532 7.04 3.51 21.41
N LEU A 533 8.18 3.65 22.09
CA LEU A 533 9.41 4.14 21.47
C LEU A 533 9.91 3.18 20.37
N ARG A 534 9.83 1.86 20.56
CA ARG A 534 10.12 0.88 19.50
C ARG A 534 9.15 1.02 18.32
N ALA A 535 7.86 1.25 18.60
CA ALA A 535 6.85 1.47 17.56
C ALA A 535 7.16 2.75 16.74
N GLN A 536 7.59 3.83 17.39
CA GLN A 536 8.01 5.06 16.71
C GLN A 536 9.28 4.86 15.86
N ILE A 537 10.28 4.10 16.37
CA ILE A 537 11.47 3.72 15.59
C ILE A 537 11.05 2.89 14.36
N ALA A 538 10.16 1.89 14.52
CA ALA A 538 9.68 1.07 13.42
C ALA A 538 8.87 1.87 12.39
N ALA A 539 8.11 2.86 12.83
CA ALA A 539 7.41 3.79 11.93
C ALA A 539 8.40 4.62 11.11
N ASN A 540 9.42 5.17 11.75
CA ASN A 540 10.47 5.94 11.07
C ASN A 540 11.26 5.06 10.09
N ALA A 541 11.63 3.82 10.47
CA ALA A 541 12.27 2.85 9.58
C ALA A 541 11.42 2.60 8.32
N LYS A 542 10.08 2.52 8.47
CA LYS A 542 9.17 2.41 7.30
C LYS A 542 9.19 3.63 6.40
N GLY A 543 9.42 4.80 6.95
CA GLY A 543 9.58 6.04 6.16
C GLY A 543 10.90 6.11 5.41
N VAL A 544 11.94 5.41 5.88
CA VAL A 544 13.24 5.30 5.23
C VAL A 544 13.22 4.32 4.05
N GLU A 545 12.53 3.15 4.19
CA GLU A 545 12.32 2.15 3.13
C GLU A 545 11.57 2.73 1.93
#